data_d66260a58df3629258524ba9e239dc60
#
_entry.id   d66260a58df3629258524ba9e239dc60
#
_cell.length_a   1.000
_cell.length_b   1.000
_cell.length_c   1.000
_cell.angle_alpha   90.00
_cell.angle_beta   90.00
_cell.angle_gamma   90.00
#
_symmetry.space_group_name_H-M   'P 1'
#
loop_
_entity.id
_entity.type
_entity.pdbx_description
1 polymer ?
#
loop_
_entity_poly.entity_id
_entity_poly.type
_entity_poly.pdbx_seq_one_letter_code
_entity_poly.pdbx_strand_id
1 'polypeptide(L)'
;EPSARPTSYIIYKAEGQGGFDNGTIVNTTRCQMQLEPGKLYHFKVAAVNAGGESFTTETLSVLYNPAASKSVLIVNNFHRLASPQVVDDEEKQGFDLNQDPGVSYGLTAGWSGKQQVFDRSRMGNETSFGLGFSGNEMIGKFVAGNDFNYVQAHATSIAASGKYNISSCSSEVIASGRVQMKNYQAVDLINGLERHDGYTHAFFKSFTPALQNSIRQYASQGGRILISGSYTGSDMQTEEEQAFLSDILKLSYEPTGSTAITRDINPEDSTVTERDSIVCTSPNVKGLGLQFSYYNELNAQHYAATHPEILKPVGNYAFTAMQYDTGTSAAVAYKSTTYRSFVMGFPLECIIDERTRTSVLLGILKFLTD
;
A
#
# COMPACT_ATOMS: atom_id res chain seq x y z
N GLU A 1 -8.36 -14.81 -25.60
CA GLU A 1 -9.53 -15.69 -25.49
C GLU A 1 -10.23 -15.37 -24.17
N PRO A 2 -11.58 -15.32 -24.14
CA PRO A 2 -12.28 -15.14 -22.89
C PRO A 2 -12.00 -16.36 -22.00
N SER A 3 -11.52 -16.13 -20.80
CA SER A 3 -11.30 -17.21 -19.83
C SER A 3 -12.62 -17.93 -19.53
N ALA A 4 -12.57 -19.25 -19.33
CA ALA A 4 -13.75 -20.03 -18.96
C ALA A 4 -14.33 -19.51 -17.63
N ARG A 5 -15.65 -19.33 -17.58
CA ARG A 5 -16.32 -18.85 -16.36
C ARG A 5 -16.09 -19.81 -15.20
N PRO A 6 -15.93 -19.28 -13.97
CA PRO A 6 -15.89 -20.12 -12.79
C PRO A 6 -17.16 -20.96 -12.62
N THR A 7 -17.00 -22.21 -12.24
CA THR A 7 -18.11 -23.12 -11.89
C THR A 7 -18.30 -23.22 -10.38
N SER A 8 -17.24 -22.94 -9.61
CA SER A 8 -17.25 -22.92 -8.17
C SER A 8 -16.13 -22.02 -7.63
N TYR A 9 -16.09 -21.85 -6.32
CA TYR A 9 -15.05 -21.07 -5.62
C TYR A 9 -14.55 -21.87 -4.42
N ILE A 10 -13.29 -21.67 -4.05
CA ILE A 10 -12.72 -22.22 -2.82
C ILE A 10 -12.45 -21.06 -1.88
N ILE A 11 -13.00 -21.12 -0.68
CA ILE A 11 -12.77 -20.13 0.37
C ILE A 11 -11.78 -20.73 1.36
N TYR A 12 -10.58 -20.16 1.44
CA TYR A 12 -9.56 -20.51 2.41
C TYR A 12 -9.71 -19.62 3.65
N LYS A 13 -9.63 -20.23 4.83
CA LYS A 13 -9.75 -19.58 6.12
C LYS A 13 -8.51 -19.83 6.96
N ALA A 14 -8.03 -18.78 7.63
CA ALA A 14 -7.02 -18.85 8.67
C ALA A 14 -7.52 -18.19 9.97
N GLU A 15 -7.03 -18.60 11.12
CA GLU A 15 -7.28 -17.99 12.43
C GLU A 15 -5.99 -17.38 12.98
N GLY A 16 -6.01 -16.10 13.32
CA GLY A 16 -4.88 -15.36 13.87
C GLY A 16 -3.66 -15.40 12.97
N GLN A 17 -2.55 -15.88 13.48
CA GLN A 17 -1.29 -16.06 12.72
C GLN A 17 -1.14 -17.50 12.17
N GLY A 18 -2.19 -18.30 12.23
CA GLY A 18 -2.19 -19.66 11.69
C GLY A 18 -2.17 -19.68 10.15
N GLY A 19 -1.81 -20.83 9.59
CA GLY A 19 -1.90 -21.07 8.14
C GLY A 19 -3.35 -21.19 7.67
N PHE A 20 -3.55 -21.02 6.37
CA PHE A 20 -4.85 -21.27 5.75
C PHE A 20 -5.18 -22.76 5.74
N ASP A 21 -6.46 -23.07 5.92
CA ASP A 21 -6.99 -24.43 5.83
C ASP A 21 -6.98 -24.95 4.37
N ASN A 22 -7.53 -26.17 4.18
CA ASN A 22 -7.61 -26.80 2.86
C ASN A 22 -8.75 -26.22 1.98
N GLY A 23 -9.45 -25.22 2.47
CA GLY A 23 -10.52 -24.53 1.75
C GLY A 23 -11.88 -25.21 1.79
N THR A 24 -12.91 -24.39 1.64
CA THR A 24 -14.31 -24.83 1.53
C THR A 24 -14.83 -24.48 0.14
N ILE A 25 -15.34 -25.47 -0.60
CA ILE A 25 -15.90 -25.27 -1.94
C ILE A 25 -17.32 -24.71 -1.82
N VAL A 26 -17.60 -23.65 -2.57
CA VAL A 26 -18.93 -23.03 -2.69
C VAL A 26 -19.26 -22.77 -4.16
N ASN A 27 -20.54 -22.89 -4.53
CA ASN A 27 -21.02 -22.74 -5.91
C ASN A 27 -21.67 -21.36 -6.17
N THR A 28 -21.50 -20.44 -5.21
CA THR A 28 -22.11 -19.10 -5.26
C THR A 28 -21.08 -18.04 -4.91
N THR A 29 -21.35 -16.79 -5.29
CA THR A 29 -20.54 -15.62 -4.95
C THR A 29 -20.85 -15.05 -3.56
N ARG A 30 -21.62 -15.78 -2.74
CA ARG A 30 -21.94 -15.44 -1.36
C ARG A 30 -21.77 -16.65 -0.48
N CYS A 31 -21.18 -16.47 0.68
CA CYS A 31 -21.01 -17.49 1.68
C CYS A 31 -21.31 -16.92 3.07
N GLN A 32 -21.90 -17.74 3.92
CA GLN A 32 -22.04 -17.45 5.37
C GLN A 32 -21.25 -18.49 6.14
N MET A 33 -20.40 -18.02 7.03
CA MET A 33 -19.62 -18.87 7.93
C MET A 33 -19.86 -18.45 9.37
N GLN A 34 -19.97 -19.44 10.24
CA GLN A 34 -20.05 -19.20 11.69
C GLN A 34 -18.63 -18.99 12.21
N LEU A 35 -18.40 -17.86 12.89
CA LEU A 35 -17.13 -17.48 13.48
C LEU A 35 -17.27 -17.34 14.98
N GLU A 36 -16.21 -17.67 15.72
CA GLU A 36 -16.18 -17.50 17.16
C GLU A 36 -15.89 -16.03 17.52
N PRO A 37 -16.66 -15.43 18.46
CA PRO A 37 -16.38 -14.09 18.94
C PRO A 37 -14.98 -13.98 19.57
N GLY A 38 -14.33 -12.84 19.38
CA GLY A 38 -13.01 -12.54 19.93
C GLY A 38 -11.85 -13.11 19.15
N LYS A 39 -12.09 -13.88 18.08
CA LYS A 39 -11.07 -14.43 17.21
C LYS A 39 -10.94 -13.64 15.92
N LEU A 40 -9.70 -13.39 15.51
CA LEU A 40 -9.38 -12.77 14.22
C LEU A 40 -9.31 -13.87 13.15
N TYR A 41 -10.07 -13.69 12.07
CA TYR A 41 -10.08 -14.61 10.93
C TYR A 41 -9.63 -13.90 9.67
N HIS A 42 -8.98 -14.67 8.80
CA HIS A 42 -8.53 -14.24 7.49
C HIS A 42 -9.11 -15.14 6.41
N PHE A 43 -9.48 -14.55 5.28
CA PHE A 43 -10.09 -15.24 4.17
C PHE A 43 -9.46 -14.82 2.85
N LYS A 44 -9.28 -15.78 1.95
CA LYS A 44 -8.97 -15.55 0.55
C LYS A 44 -9.77 -16.52 -0.30
N VAL A 45 -10.02 -16.19 -1.56
CA VAL A 45 -10.89 -16.97 -2.43
C VAL A 45 -10.18 -17.27 -3.75
N ALA A 46 -10.28 -18.49 -4.21
CA ALA A 46 -9.90 -18.89 -5.55
C ALA A 46 -11.14 -19.23 -6.38
N ALA A 47 -11.09 -18.94 -7.67
CA ALA A 47 -12.09 -19.37 -8.64
C ALA A 47 -11.69 -20.72 -9.25
N VAL A 48 -12.66 -21.59 -9.51
CA VAL A 48 -12.42 -22.93 -10.05
C VAL A 48 -13.27 -23.17 -11.30
N ASN A 49 -12.67 -23.76 -12.30
CA ASN A 49 -13.34 -24.27 -13.52
C ASN A 49 -12.68 -25.56 -13.99
N ALA A 50 -13.05 -26.06 -15.16
CA ALA A 50 -12.48 -27.28 -15.74
C ALA A 50 -10.95 -27.19 -16.01
N GLY A 51 -10.40 -25.98 -16.10
CA GLY A 51 -8.97 -25.76 -16.31
C GLY A 51 -8.14 -25.76 -15.01
N GLY A 52 -8.81 -25.77 -13.86
CA GLY A 52 -8.15 -25.76 -12.55
C GLY A 52 -8.58 -24.62 -11.64
N GLU A 53 -7.74 -24.35 -10.66
CA GLU A 53 -7.88 -23.30 -9.65
C GLU A 53 -7.07 -22.06 -10.05
N SER A 54 -7.66 -20.87 -9.88
CA SER A 54 -6.97 -19.59 -10.08
C SER A 54 -6.04 -19.25 -8.94
N PHE A 55 -5.19 -18.23 -9.13
CA PHE A 55 -4.60 -17.52 -7.99
C PHE A 55 -5.70 -17.02 -7.05
N THR A 56 -5.37 -16.92 -5.76
CA THR A 56 -6.31 -16.41 -4.77
C THR A 56 -6.46 -14.89 -4.87
N THR A 57 -7.60 -14.39 -4.38
CA THR A 57 -7.80 -12.96 -4.11
C THR A 57 -6.82 -12.47 -3.05
N GLU A 58 -6.83 -11.15 -2.80
CA GLU A 58 -6.28 -10.57 -1.59
C GLU A 58 -6.84 -11.23 -0.33
N THR A 59 -6.06 -11.24 0.73
CA THR A 59 -6.51 -11.70 2.04
C THR A 59 -7.35 -10.63 2.69
N LEU A 60 -8.59 -10.95 3.04
CA LEU A 60 -9.49 -10.10 3.83
C LEU A 60 -9.57 -10.61 5.26
N SER A 61 -9.91 -9.74 6.20
CA SER A 61 -9.91 -10.04 7.63
C SER A 61 -11.20 -9.61 8.31
N VAL A 62 -11.61 -10.35 9.33
CA VAL A 62 -12.75 -10.01 10.16
C VAL A 62 -12.49 -10.37 11.62
N LEU A 63 -12.91 -9.50 12.53
CA LEU A 63 -12.95 -9.75 13.97
C LEU A 63 -14.26 -9.21 14.52
N TYR A 64 -15.05 -10.08 15.13
CA TYR A 64 -16.18 -9.68 15.97
C TYR A 64 -15.79 -9.81 17.44
N ASN A 65 -15.69 -8.68 18.13
CA ASN A 65 -15.45 -8.61 19.56
C ASN A 65 -16.67 -8.01 20.27
N PRO A 66 -17.46 -8.81 20.98
CA PRO A 66 -18.68 -8.33 21.63
C PRO A 66 -18.44 -7.27 22.70
N ALA A 67 -17.21 -7.18 23.25
CA ALA A 67 -16.82 -6.13 24.19
C ALA A 67 -16.42 -4.82 23.52
N ALA A 68 -16.22 -4.80 22.21
CA ALA A 68 -15.82 -3.62 21.48
C ALA A 68 -17.04 -2.81 21.03
N SER A 69 -17.03 -1.50 21.32
CA SER A 69 -18.05 -0.56 20.85
C SER A 69 -17.66 0.18 19.57
N LYS A 70 -16.40 0.08 19.16
CA LYS A 70 -15.85 0.75 17.99
C LYS A 70 -15.61 -0.27 16.87
N SER A 71 -15.74 0.17 15.61
CA SER A 71 -15.48 -0.65 14.43
C SER A 71 -14.53 0.06 13.45
N VAL A 72 -13.62 -0.70 12.85
CA VAL A 72 -12.70 -0.24 11.80
C VAL A 72 -12.98 -1.02 10.54
N LEU A 73 -13.03 -0.33 9.41
CA LEU A 73 -13.02 -0.92 8.07
C LEU A 73 -11.60 -0.82 7.51
N ILE A 74 -11.00 -1.95 7.17
CA ILE A 74 -9.75 -1.99 6.41
C ILE A 74 -10.13 -2.13 4.93
N VAL A 75 -9.64 -1.21 4.10
CA VAL A 75 -9.89 -1.20 2.66
C VAL A 75 -8.58 -1.48 1.93
N ASN A 76 -8.52 -2.61 1.25
CA ASN A 76 -7.39 -2.90 0.37
C ASN A 76 -7.57 -2.16 -0.96
N ASN A 77 -6.58 -1.34 -1.30
CA ASN A 77 -6.48 -0.66 -2.59
C ASN A 77 -5.14 -0.97 -3.30
N PHE A 78 -4.39 -1.94 -2.79
CA PHE A 78 -3.13 -2.37 -3.39
C PHE A 78 -3.34 -3.66 -4.21
N HIS A 79 -3.74 -3.49 -5.48
CA HIS A 79 -4.03 -4.58 -6.42
C HIS A 79 -2.99 -4.69 -7.53
N ARG A 80 -2.14 -3.70 -7.66
CA ARG A 80 -1.21 -3.52 -8.77
C ARG A 80 -0.19 -4.66 -8.85
N LEU A 81 -0.15 -5.30 -10.03
CA LEU A 81 1.02 -5.99 -10.54
C LEU A 81 1.55 -5.16 -11.71
N ALA A 82 2.80 -4.75 -11.68
CA ALA A 82 3.36 -3.87 -12.68
C ALA A 82 4.77 -4.28 -13.08
N SER A 83 5.11 -4.00 -14.33
CA SER A 83 6.48 -4.07 -14.80
C SER A 83 7.35 -3.04 -14.06
N PRO A 84 8.69 -3.20 -14.11
CA PRO A 84 9.59 -2.14 -13.71
C PRO A 84 9.33 -0.83 -14.47
N GLN A 85 9.87 0.28 -13.96
CA GLN A 85 9.76 1.58 -14.64
C GLN A 85 10.21 1.47 -16.09
N VAL A 86 9.31 1.80 -17.00
CA VAL A 86 9.62 1.87 -18.42
C VAL A 86 10.34 3.18 -18.73
N VAL A 87 11.43 3.08 -19.48
CA VAL A 87 12.14 4.21 -20.07
C VAL A 87 12.02 4.08 -21.58
N ASP A 88 11.51 5.10 -22.23
CA ASP A 88 11.40 5.17 -23.69
C ASP A 88 11.63 6.62 -24.13
N ASP A 89 12.88 7.01 -24.26
CA ASP A 89 13.31 8.33 -24.70
C ASP A 89 14.26 8.23 -25.91
N GLU A 90 14.81 9.35 -26.36
CA GLU A 90 15.71 9.37 -27.52
C GLU A 90 17.04 8.65 -27.28
N GLU A 91 17.48 8.58 -26.00
CA GLU A 91 18.77 7.99 -25.63
C GLU A 91 18.61 6.55 -25.13
N LYS A 92 17.51 6.27 -24.40
CA LYS A 92 17.30 5.02 -23.66
C LYS A 92 15.97 4.37 -23.99
N GLN A 93 15.98 3.06 -24.08
CA GLN A 93 14.77 2.23 -24.10
C GLN A 93 14.97 1.01 -23.23
N GLY A 94 14.00 0.72 -22.37
CA GLY A 94 14.04 -0.47 -21.50
C GLY A 94 13.36 -0.26 -20.16
N PHE A 95 13.96 -0.81 -19.12
CA PHE A 95 13.43 -0.76 -17.75
C PHE A 95 14.48 -0.17 -16.81
N ASP A 96 14.08 0.77 -15.99
CA ASP A 96 14.90 1.31 -14.90
C ASP A 96 14.45 0.70 -13.56
N LEU A 97 15.10 -0.38 -13.19
CA LEU A 97 14.85 -1.14 -11.98
C LEU A 97 15.25 -0.41 -10.69
N ASN A 98 16.08 0.62 -10.81
CA ASN A 98 16.49 1.42 -9.67
C ASN A 98 15.43 2.46 -9.31
N GLN A 99 14.72 2.99 -10.32
CA GLN A 99 13.60 3.90 -10.07
C GLN A 99 12.38 3.15 -9.54
N ASP A 100 11.99 2.06 -10.20
CA ASP A 100 10.91 1.20 -9.76
C ASP A 100 11.19 -0.24 -10.22
N PRO A 101 11.45 -1.17 -9.30
CA PRO A 101 11.67 -2.58 -9.66
C PRO A 101 10.40 -3.29 -10.15
N GLY A 102 9.26 -2.59 -10.17
CA GLY A 102 7.96 -3.16 -10.45
C GLY A 102 7.32 -3.84 -9.23
N VAL A 103 6.17 -4.42 -9.46
CA VAL A 103 5.42 -5.16 -8.45
C VAL A 103 5.05 -6.52 -9.05
N SER A 104 5.82 -7.54 -8.72
CA SER A 104 5.58 -8.91 -9.15
C SER A 104 4.64 -9.62 -8.17
N TYR A 105 3.87 -10.60 -8.67
CA TYR A 105 3.21 -11.56 -7.78
C TYR A 105 4.25 -12.48 -7.16
N GLY A 106 4.19 -12.65 -5.84
CA GLY A 106 5.10 -13.57 -5.17
C GLY A 106 4.64 -13.86 -3.75
N LEU A 107 4.28 -15.13 -3.52
CA LEU A 107 4.09 -15.67 -2.16
C LEU A 107 5.44 -15.94 -1.48
N THR A 108 6.48 -16.13 -2.28
CA THR A 108 7.85 -16.35 -1.82
C THR A 108 8.77 -15.43 -2.61
N ALA A 109 9.75 -14.87 -1.92
CA ALA A 109 10.78 -14.09 -2.57
C ALA A 109 11.62 -14.94 -3.55
N GLY A 110 12.11 -14.31 -4.58
CA GLY A 110 12.96 -14.94 -5.59
C GLY A 110 14.29 -14.22 -5.77
N TRP A 111 15.30 -14.96 -6.22
CA TRP A 111 16.59 -14.37 -6.59
C TRP A 111 16.50 -13.59 -7.87
N SER A 112 17.07 -12.40 -7.88
CA SER A 112 17.24 -11.60 -9.08
C SER A 112 18.60 -11.84 -9.71
N GLY A 113 18.62 -11.96 -11.04
CA GLY A 113 19.83 -12.09 -11.85
C GLY A 113 20.25 -10.76 -12.48
N LYS A 114 21.09 -10.88 -13.53
CA LYS A 114 21.43 -9.72 -14.38
C LYS A 114 20.20 -9.14 -15.04
N GLN A 115 20.11 -7.84 -15.03
CA GLN A 115 19.07 -7.10 -15.73
C GLN A 115 19.58 -6.60 -17.07
N GLN A 116 18.70 -6.59 -18.08
CA GLN A 116 18.99 -6.03 -19.38
C GLN A 116 18.39 -4.63 -19.46
N VAL A 117 19.23 -3.64 -19.73
CA VAL A 117 18.83 -2.25 -19.96
C VAL A 117 19.11 -1.93 -21.43
N PHE A 118 18.10 -1.47 -22.15
CA PHE A 118 18.22 -1.05 -23.54
C PHE A 118 18.56 0.44 -23.56
N ASP A 119 19.84 0.75 -23.56
CA ASP A 119 20.37 2.11 -23.58
C ASP A 119 21.00 2.39 -24.94
N ARG A 120 20.36 3.22 -25.75
CA ARG A 120 20.84 3.54 -27.11
C ARG A 120 22.21 4.20 -27.12
N SER A 121 22.52 4.99 -26.09
CA SER A 121 23.82 5.67 -25.98
C SER A 121 25.00 4.70 -25.79
N ARG A 122 24.70 3.50 -25.30
CA ARG A 122 25.69 2.43 -25.02
C ARG A 122 25.68 1.29 -26.01
N MET A 123 24.79 1.32 -27.01
CA MET A 123 24.74 0.30 -28.05
C MET A 123 26.04 0.27 -28.86
N GLY A 124 26.62 -0.93 -29.01
CA GLY A 124 27.85 -1.11 -29.76
C GLY A 124 29.14 -0.77 -29.01
N ASN A 125 29.09 -0.40 -27.73
CA ASN A 125 30.29 -0.20 -26.91
C ASN A 125 30.89 -1.55 -26.45
N GLU A 126 32.19 -1.54 -26.09
CA GLU A 126 32.91 -2.73 -25.63
C GLU A 126 32.26 -3.39 -24.39
N THR A 127 31.51 -2.62 -23.58
CA THR A 127 30.80 -3.06 -22.38
C THR A 127 29.35 -3.47 -22.63
N SER A 128 28.82 -3.26 -23.83
CA SER A 128 27.46 -3.61 -24.20
C SER A 128 27.43 -4.33 -25.54
N PHE A 129 26.86 -5.52 -25.57
CA PHE A 129 26.71 -6.30 -26.79
C PHE A 129 25.29 -6.13 -27.35
N GLY A 130 25.22 -5.65 -28.61
CA GLY A 130 23.99 -5.59 -29.39
C GLY A 130 22.99 -4.54 -28.87
N LEU A 131 21.87 -4.97 -28.30
CA LEU A 131 20.70 -4.12 -28.04
C LEU A 131 20.72 -3.40 -26.69
N GLY A 132 21.78 -3.54 -25.87
CA GLY A 132 21.73 -2.87 -24.61
C GLY A 132 22.87 -3.16 -23.64
N PHE A 133 22.63 -2.80 -22.41
CA PHE A 133 23.55 -2.87 -21.30
C PHE A 133 23.03 -3.88 -20.26
N SER A 134 23.89 -4.72 -19.72
CA SER A 134 23.57 -5.61 -18.61
C SER A 134 23.95 -4.98 -17.29
N GLY A 135 22.98 -4.58 -16.51
CA GLY A 135 23.18 -4.10 -15.14
C GLY A 135 23.49 -5.24 -14.17
N ASN A 136 24.26 -4.94 -13.13
CA ASN A 136 24.63 -5.87 -12.07
C ASN A 136 23.99 -5.54 -10.73
N GLU A 137 23.29 -4.44 -10.63
CA GLU A 137 22.72 -3.86 -9.40
C GLU A 137 21.72 -4.78 -8.68
N MET A 138 21.05 -5.63 -9.46
CA MET A 138 20.09 -6.59 -8.94
C MET A 138 20.66 -8.00 -8.70
N ILE A 139 21.92 -8.24 -9.08
CA ILE A 139 22.52 -9.58 -8.91
C ILE A 139 22.58 -9.94 -7.42
N GLY A 140 22.06 -11.11 -7.10
CA GLY A 140 22.06 -11.64 -5.74
C GLY A 140 21.09 -10.95 -4.79
N LYS A 141 20.25 -10.01 -5.27
CA LYS A 141 19.15 -9.48 -4.48
C LYS A 141 18.01 -10.49 -4.42
N PHE A 142 17.47 -10.65 -3.23
CA PHE A 142 16.29 -11.47 -2.99
C PHE A 142 15.09 -10.54 -2.93
N VAL A 143 14.11 -10.71 -3.82
CA VAL A 143 13.03 -9.75 -4.01
C VAL A 143 11.72 -10.37 -3.57
N ALA A 144 11.09 -9.79 -2.56
CA ALA A 144 9.71 -10.07 -2.20
C ALA A 144 8.76 -9.26 -3.09
N GLY A 145 7.71 -9.92 -3.58
CA GLY A 145 6.67 -9.28 -4.39
C GLY A 145 5.40 -8.96 -3.60
N ASN A 146 4.32 -8.68 -4.32
CA ASN A 146 2.98 -8.47 -3.76
C ASN A 146 2.30 -9.83 -3.55
N ASP A 147 2.08 -10.21 -2.29
CA ASP A 147 1.36 -11.42 -1.91
C ASP A 147 -0.12 -11.15 -1.54
N PHE A 148 -0.54 -9.90 -1.63
CA PHE A 148 -1.90 -9.45 -1.31
C PHE A 148 -2.38 -9.75 0.13
N ASN A 149 -1.47 -9.88 1.10
CA ASN A 149 -1.78 -10.23 2.49
C ASN A 149 -1.74 -9.04 3.47
N TYR A 150 -1.66 -7.83 3.00
CA TYR A 150 -1.38 -6.65 3.86
C TYR A 150 -2.53 -6.30 4.79
N VAL A 151 -3.78 -6.59 4.41
CA VAL A 151 -4.94 -6.48 5.31
C VAL A 151 -4.74 -7.32 6.57
N GLN A 152 -4.09 -8.48 6.48
CA GLN A 152 -3.77 -9.33 7.64
C GLN A 152 -2.84 -8.61 8.62
N ALA A 153 -1.81 -7.92 8.13
CA ALA A 153 -0.85 -7.19 8.97
C ALA A 153 -1.55 -6.05 9.75
N HIS A 154 -2.40 -5.27 9.06
CA HIS A 154 -3.18 -4.21 9.68
C HIS A 154 -4.20 -4.76 10.68
N ALA A 155 -4.96 -5.79 10.31
CA ALA A 155 -5.95 -6.42 11.17
C ALA A 155 -5.33 -7.01 12.44
N THR A 156 -4.18 -7.67 12.34
CA THR A 156 -3.43 -8.19 13.50
C THR A 156 -3.04 -7.07 14.45
N SER A 157 -2.53 -5.95 13.91
CA SER A 157 -2.17 -4.79 14.70
C SER A 157 -3.38 -4.15 15.41
N ILE A 158 -4.53 -4.02 14.72
CA ILE A 158 -5.74 -3.46 15.32
C ILE A 158 -6.33 -4.40 16.40
N ALA A 159 -6.35 -5.71 16.12
CA ALA A 159 -6.87 -6.73 17.02
C ALA A 159 -6.11 -6.78 18.34
N ALA A 160 -4.81 -6.49 18.36
CA ALA A 160 -3.96 -6.49 19.55
C ALA A 160 -4.47 -5.56 20.66
N SER A 161 -5.26 -4.53 20.32
CA SER A 161 -5.85 -3.62 21.32
C SER A 161 -7.07 -4.18 22.05
N GLY A 162 -7.78 -5.15 21.49
CA GLY A 162 -9.05 -5.66 21.98
C GLY A 162 -10.22 -4.65 21.96
N LYS A 163 -10.05 -3.47 21.30
CA LYS A 163 -11.02 -2.36 21.38
C LYS A 163 -11.91 -2.21 20.15
N TYR A 164 -11.62 -2.92 19.07
CA TYR A 164 -12.29 -2.72 17.81
C TYR A 164 -12.88 -4.00 17.25
N ASN A 165 -14.04 -3.88 16.61
CA ASN A 165 -14.50 -4.81 15.61
C ASN A 165 -13.79 -4.48 14.28
N ILE A 166 -13.49 -5.49 13.48
CA ILE A 166 -12.77 -5.34 12.21
C ILE A 166 -13.61 -5.95 11.11
N SER A 167 -13.78 -5.18 10.03
CA SER A 167 -14.25 -5.66 8.73
C SER A 167 -13.24 -5.25 7.67
N SER A 168 -13.21 -5.93 6.55
CA SER A 168 -12.36 -5.55 5.43
C SER A 168 -13.06 -5.76 4.08
N CYS A 169 -12.63 -5.02 3.07
CA CYS A 169 -13.08 -5.15 1.70
C CYS A 169 -12.03 -4.60 0.74
N SER A 170 -12.19 -4.84 -0.56
CA SER A 170 -11.43 -4.14 -1.60
C SER A 170 -12.01 -2.74 -1.88
N SER A 171 -11.20 -1.88 -2.49
CA SER A 171 -11.60 -0.51 -2.82
C SER A 171 -12.73 -0.44 -3.85
N GLU A 172 -12.82 -1.41 -4.77
CA GLU A 172 -13.90 -1.50 -5.75
C GLU A 172 -15.27 -1.68 -5.11
N VAL A 173 -15.32 -2.34 -3.95
CA VAL A 173 -16.55 -2.54 -3.20
C VAL A 173 -17.03 -1.22 -2.59
N ILE A 174 -16.10 -0.36 -2.16
CA ILE A 174 -16.38 1.02 -1.74
C ILE A 174 -16.81 1.87 -2.94
N ALA A 175 -16.05 1.85 -4.02
CA ALA A 175 -16.33 2.62 -5.25
C ALA A 175 -17.70 2.26 -5.85
N SER A 176 -18.14 1.00 -5.75
CA SER A 176 -19.47 0.56 -6.19
C SER A 176 -20.60 0.85 -5.20
N GLY A 177 -20.31 1.40 -4.01
CA GLY A 177 -21.28 1.72 -2.97
C GLY A 177 -21.86 0.51 -2.22
N ARG A 178 -21.34 -0.70 -2.44
CA ARG A 178 -21.80 -1.92 -1.76
C ARG A 178 -21.45 -1.93 -0.27
N VAL A 179 -20.32 -1.35 0.10
CA VAL A 179 -19.92 -1.09 1.47
C VAL A 179 -19.83 0.42 1.67
N GLN A 180 -20.41 0.94 2.75
CA GLN A 180 -20.43 2.35 3.05
C GLN A 180 -19.52 2.66 4.24
N MET A 181 -18.50 3.47 4.02
CA MET A 181 -17.50 3.84 5.03
C MET A 181 -18.13 4.49 6.28
N LYS A 182 -19.25 5.21 6.14
CA LYS A 182 -19.97 5.87 7.26
C LYS A 182 -20.46 4.92 8.36
N ASN A 183 -20.56 3.61 8.04
CA ASN A 183 -20.99 2.62 9.02
C ASN A 183 -19.88 2.23 10.00
N TYR A 184 -18.67 2.75 9.81
CA TYR A 184 -17.49 2.47 10.60
C TYR A 184 -16.96 3.75 11.25
N GLN A 185 -16.40 3.61 12.44
CA GLN A 185 -15.84 4.75 13.16
C GLN A 185 -14.52 5.23 12.59
N ALA A 186 -13.75 4.34 11.98
CA ALA A 186 -12.56 4.70 11.23
C ALA A 186 -12.41 3.78 10.02
N VAL A 187 -11.75 4.30 9.01
CA VAL A 187 -11.36 3.58 7.78
C VAL A 187 -9.85 3.58 7.70
N ASP A 188 -9.27 2.44 7.40
CA ASP A 188 -7.85 2.21 7.16
C ASP A 188 -7.67 1.80 5.70
N LEU A 189 -7.23 2.72 4.84
CA LEU A 189 -7.06 2.54 3.40
C LEU A 189 -5.60 2.22 3.08
N ILE A 190 -5.36 1.02 2.59
CA ILE A 190 -4.05 0.51 2.21
C ILE A 190 -3.83 0.78 0.72
N ASN A 191 -2.98 1.74 0.38
CA ASN A 191 -2.59 2.01 -1.00
C ASN A 191 -1.29 1.28 -1.39
N GLY A 192 -0.43 0.92 -0.43
CA GLY A 192 0.82 0.23 -0.72
C GLY A 192 1.64 0.93 -1.81
N LEU A 193 1.89 0.24 -2.91
CA LEU A 193 2.53 0.79 -4.11
C LEU A 193 1.53 1.00 -5.26
N GLU A 194 0.24 1.19 -4.97
CA GLU A 194 -0.78 1.43 -5.99
C GLU A 194 -0.54 2.73 -6.72
N ARG A 195 -0.47 2.67 -8.05
CA ARG A 195 -0.38 3.83 -8.93
C ARG A 195 -0.77 3.47 -10.36
N HIS A 196 -1.00 4.49 -11.18
CA HIS A 196 -1.09 4.36 -12.63
C HIS A 196 0.31 4.48 -13.25
N ASP A 197 0.76 3.44 -13.95
CA ASP A 197 2.07 3.42 -14.61
C ASP A 197 1.99 3.63 -16.15
N GLY A 198 0.77 3.66 -16.70
CA GLY A 198 0.53 3.90 -18.12
C GLY A 198 0.75 2.67 -19.03
N TYR A 199 1.27 1.57 -18.51
CA TYR A 199 1.69 0.41 -19.31
C TYR A 199 0.93 -0.89 -19.00
N THR A 200 0.22 -0.96 -17.88
CA THR A 200 -0.61 -2.12 -17.53
C THR A 200 -1.94 -2.11 -18.29
N HIS A 201 -2.46 -3.30 -18.66
CA HIS A 201 -3.77 -3.43 -19.28
C HIS A 201 -4.93 -3.03 -18.34
N ALA A 202 -4.78 -3.24 -17.04
CA ALA A 202 -5.72 -2.80 -16.03
C ALA A 202 -5.39 -1.37 -15.61
N PHE A 203 -6.44 -0.56 -15.41
CA PHE A 203 -6.26 0.79 -14.87
C PHE A 203 -6.15 0.72 -13.35
N PHE A 204 -4.96 0.95 -12.85
CA PHE A 204 -4.68 1.12 -11.43
C PHE A 204 -4.51 2.61 -11.13
N LYS A 205 -4.86 3.04 -9.94
CA LYS A 205 -4.64 4.41 -9.46
C LYS A 205 -4.77 4.47 -7.94
N SER A 206 -3.92 5.27 -7.30
CA SER A 206 -3.98 5.49 -5.85
C SER A 206 -5.38 5.92 -5.39
N PHE A 207 -6.03 6.79 -6.16
CA PHE A 207 -7.42 7.17 -5.93
C PHE A 207 -8.18 7.28 -7.25
N THR A 208 -8.92 6.26 -7.61
CA THR A 208 -9.84 6.34 -8.75
C THR A 208 -10.90 7.43 -8.51
N PRO A 209 -11.49 8.04 -9.55
CA PRO A 209 -12.54 9.06 -9.38
C PRO A 209 -13.70 8.59 -8.49
N ALA A 210 -14.09 7.32 -8.60
CA ALA A 210 -15.16 6.76 -7.77
C ALA A 210 -14.75 6.64 -6.29
N LEU A 211 -13.50 6.25 -6.02
CA LEU A 211 -12.96 6.19 -4.65
C LEU A 211 -12.81 7.60 -4.05
N GLN A 212 -12.33 8.59 -4.84
CA GLN A 212 -12.28 9.99 -4.41
C GLN A 212 -13.66 10.50 -3.99
N ASN A 213 -14.71 10.24 -4.80
CA ASN A 213 -16.08 10.64 -4.49
C ASN A 213 -16.57 9.98 -3.18
N SER A 214 -16.27 8.73 -2.96
CA SER A 214 -16.61 8.01 -1.73
C SER A 214 -15.92 8.62 -0.51
N ILE A 215 -14.64 8.98 -0.63
CA ILE A 215 -13.87 9.64 0.44
C ILE A 215 -14.40 11.06 0.71
N ARG A 216 -14.73 11.86 -0.33
CA ARG A 216 -15.36 13.18 -0.19
C ARG A 216 -16.67 13.08 0.60
N GLN A 217 -17.51 12.12 0.23
CA GLN A 217 -18.77 11.88 0.92
C GLN A 217 -18.55 11.46 2.38
N TYR A 218 -17.58 10.56 2.63
CA TYR A 218 -17.24 10.12 3.98
C TYR A 218 -16.72 11.27 4.85
N ALA A 219 -15.84 12.11 4.32
CA ALA A 219 -15.35 13.31 5.01
C ALA A 219 -16.47 14.28 5.38
N SER A 220 -17.42 14.54 4.45
CA SER A 220 -18.58 15.41 4.72
C SER A 220 -19.51 14.89 5.80
N GLN A 221 -19.47 13.59 6.08
CA GLN A 221 -20.28 12.91 7.11
C GLN A 221 -19.55 12.71 8.43
N GLY A 222 -18.41 13.37 8.64
CA GLY A 222 -17.62 13.24 9.86
C GLY A 222 -16.62 12.12 9.85
N GLY A 223 -16.18 11.70 8.67
CA GLY A 223 -15.28 10.57 8.45
C GLY A 223 -13.96 10.66 9.19
N ARG A 224 -13.37 9.51 9.44
CA ARG A 224 -12.08 9.33 10.10
C ARG A 224 -11.27 8.34 9.31
N ILE A 225 -10.25 8.81 8.56
CA ILE A 225 -9.54 7.99 7.61
C ILE A 225 -8.02 8.02 7.83
N LEU A 226 -7.43 6.82 7.88
CA LEU A 226 -6.02 6.57 7.68
C LEU A 226 -5.80 6.17 6.22
N ILE A 227 -4.77 6.70 5.60
CA ILE A 227 -4.31 6.34 4.26
C ILE A 227 -2.80 6.12 4.34
N SER A 228 -2.30 5.01 3.79
CA SER A 228 -0.86 4.74 3.73
C SER A 228 -0.44 4.20 2.36
N GLY A 229 0.62 4.76 1.78
CA GLY A 229 1.13 4.32 0.48
C GLY A 229 2.18 5.27 -0.10
N SER A 230 2.97 4.76 -1.05
CA SER A 230 4.11 5.46 -1.64
C SER A 230 3.75 6.44 -2.76
N TYR A 231 2.58 6.34 -3.36
CA TYR A 231 2.18 7.16 -4.52
C TYR A 231 0.92 7.97 -4.27
N THR A 232 0.66 8.28 -3.01
CA THR A 232 -0.53 9.02 -2.57
C THR A 232 -0.62 10.42 -3.18
N GLY A 233 0.52 11.07 -3.40
CA GLY A 233 0.58 12.42 -3.97
C GLY A 233 1.00 12.44 -5.44
N SER A 234 2.05 11.71 -5.82
CA SER A 234 2.63 11.77 -7.17
C SER A 234 1.73 11.18 -8.25
N ASP A 235 0.88 10.22 -7.90
CA ASP A 235 -0.08 9.64 -8.85
C ASP A 235 -1.28 10.56 -9.15
N MET A 236 -1.44 11.65 -8.39
CA MET A 236 -2.53 12.61 -8.53
C MET A 236 -2.06 13.82 -9.35
N GLN A 237 -2.25 13.76 -10.69
CA GLN A 237 -1.59 14.68 -11.62
C GLN A 237 -2.52 15.76 -12.21
N THR A 238 -3.83 15.51 -12.29
CA THR A 238 -4.77 16.49 -12.82
C THR A 238 -5.14 17.56 -11.79
N GLU A 239 -5.70 18.71 -12.24
CA GLU A 239 -6.13 19.76 -11.33
C GLU A 239 -7.22 19.29 -10.35
N GLU A 240 -8.16 18.46 -10.79
CA GLU A 240 -9.20 17.89 -9.93
C GLU A 240 -8.61 16.92 -8.89
N GLU A 241 -7.58 16.18 -9.26
CA GLU A 241 -6.87 15.28 -8.35
C GLU A 241 -6.06 16.07 -7.32
N GLN A 242 -5.36 17.10 -7.74
CA GLN A 242 -4.64 17.99 -6.83
C GLN A 242 -5.61 18.73 -5.88
N ALA A 243 -6.79 19.12 -6.37
CA ALA A 243 -7.86 19.68 -5.54
C ALA A 243 -8.40 18.64 -4.53
N PHE A 244 -8.45 17.35 -4.89
CA PHE A 244 -8.79 16.30 -3.92
C PHE A 244 -7.76 16.20 -2.80
N LEU A 245 -6.46 16.25 -3.11
CA LEU A 245 -5.40 16.25 -2.11
C LEU A 245 -5.51 17.46 -1.17
N SER A 246 -5.64 18.67 -1.74
CA SER A 246 -5.63 19.91 -0.95
C SER A 246 -6.93 20.12 -0.17
N ASP A 247 -8.08 19.84 -0.76
CA ASP A 247 -9.38 20.16 -0.16
C ASP A 247 -9.89 19.09 0.78
N ILE A 248 -9.56 17.81 0.52
CA ILE A 248 -10.07 16.68 1.30
C ILE A 248 -8.99 16.07 2.18
N LEU A 249 -7.83 15.73 1.61
CA LEU A 249 -6.76 15.13 2.39
C LEU A 249 -5.91 16.17 3.14
N LYS A 250 -6.07 17.46 2.78
CA LYS A 250 -5.38 18.59 3.41
C LYS A 250 -3.86 18.53 3.31
N LEU A 251 -3.40 18.08 2.15
CA LEU A 251 -1.98 17.96 1.84
C LEU A 251 -1.68 18.40 0.41
N SER A 252 -0.40 18.63 0.16
CA SER A 252 0.19 18.73 -1.17
C SER A 252 1.41 17.82 -1.26
N TYR A 253 1.71 17.35 -2.45
CA TYR A 253 2.88 16.56 -2.77
C TYR A 253 4.05 17.46 -3.15
N GLU A 254 5.27 17.15 -2.68
CA GLU A 254 6.50 17.85 -3.06
C GLU A 254 7.40 16.96 -3.93
N PRO A 255 7.41 17.17 -5.26
CA PRO A 255 8.18 16.33 -6.17
C PRO A 255 9.68 16.32 -5.89
N THR A 256 10.25 17.50 -5.62
CA THR A 256 11.71 17.71 -5.49
C THR A 256 12.35 16.93 -4.35
N GLY A 257 11.59 16.60 -3.31
CA GLY A 257 12.10 15.83 -2.18
C GLY A 257 11.88 14.33 -2.31
N SER A 258 10.85 13.92 -3.03
CA SER A 258 10.51 12.50 -3.24
C SER A 258 11.39 11.86 -4.30
N THR A 259 11.80 12.61 -5.32
CA THR A 259 12.74 12.16 -6.37
C THR A 259 14.21 12.10 -5.91
N ALA A 260 14.54 12.67 -4.75
CA ALA A 260 15.91 12.60 -4.21
C ALA A 260 16.29 11.20 -3.67
N ILE A 261 15.36 10.21 -3.75
CA ILE A 261 15.68 8.79 -3.59
C ILE A 261 15.99 8.14 -4.96
N THR A 262 15.93 8.88 -6.05
CA THR A 262 16.57 8.44 -7.26
C THR A 262 18.03 8.24 -6.89
N ARG A 263 18.43 6.98 -6.79
CA ARG A 263 19.82 6.60 -6.84
C ARG A 263 20.37 7.20 -8.14
N ASP A 264 20.88 8.41 -8.09
CA ASP A 264 21.85 8.84 -9.07
C ASP A 264 23.01 7.85 -8.94
N ILE A 265 22.91 6.78 -9.71
CA ILE A 265 24.02 5.86 -9.84
C ILE A 265 25.05 6.55 -10.71
N ASN A 266 25.73 7.50 -10.14
CA ASN A 266 27.09 7.73 -10.50
C ASN A 266 27.89 6.60 -9.84
N PRO A 267 28.48 5.64 -10.58
CA PRO A 267 29.23 4.53 -9.98
C PRO A 267 30.39 4.98 -9.09
N GLU A 268 30.71 6.26 -9.08
CA GLU A 268 31.79 6.88 -8.32
C GLU A 268 31.32 7.57 -7.03
N ASP A 269 30.01 7.77 -6.81
CA ASP A 269 29.50 8.45 -5.62
C ASP A 269 28.42 7.60 -4.94
N SER A 270 28.84 6.79 -3.98
CA SER A 270 27.99 5.83 -3.25
C SER A 270 27.26 6.46 -2.07
N THR A 271 26.98 7.75 -2.06
CA THR A 271 26.15 8.38 -1.03
C THR A 271 24.68 8.19 -1.34
N VAL A 272 24.17 7.00 -1.00
CA VAL A 272 22.72 6.74 -0.89
C VAL A 272 22.24 7.45 0.35
N THR A 273 21.44 8.51 0.19
CA THR A 273 20.70 9.08 1.31
C THR A 273 19.53 8.14 1.61
N GLU A 274 19.76 7.14 2.43
CA GLU A 274 18.75 6.21 2.88
C GLU A 274 17.74 6.92 3.79
N ARG A 275 16.47 6.96 3.37
CA ARG A 275 15.35 7.42 4.21
C ARG A 275 14.73 6.21 4.89
N ASP A 276 15.50 5.57 5.76
CA ASP A 276 15.10 4.34 6.44
C ASP A 276 14.48 4.56 7.82
N SER A 277 14.52 5.79 8.31
CA SER A 277 14.05 6.11 9.65
C SER A 277 12.97 7.18 9.65
N ILE A 278 11.94 6.95 10.45
CA ILE A 278 10.86 7.88 10.72
C ILE A 278 10.94 8.38 12.16
N VAL A 279 10.90 9.68 12.32
CA VAL A 279 10.80 10.31 13.64
C VAL A 279 9.44 10.95 13.79
N CYS A 280 8.65 10.45 14.73
CA CYS A 280 7.37 11.05 15.04
C CYS A 280 7.57 12.30 15.90
N THR A 281 7.13 13.45 15.41
CA THR A 281 7.43 14.74 16.04
C THR A 281 6.21 15.48 16.56
N SER A 282 4.99 15.10 16.16
CA SER A 282 3.82 15.88 16.54
C SER A 282 3.35 15.60 17.97
N PRO A 283 3.32 16.60 18.84
CA PRO A 283 2.75 16.47 20.19
C PRO A 283 1.21 16.27 20.15
N ASN A 284 0.59 16.54 19.02
CA ASN A 284 -0.87 16.41 18.84
C ASN A 284 -1.32 14.97 18.57
N VAL A 285 -0.38 14.05 18.30
CA VAL A 285 -0.65 12.63 18.11
C VAL A 285 0.02 11.84 19.22
N LYS A 286 -0.73 11.62 20.29
CA LYS A 286 -0.23 10.88 21.46
C LYS A 286 0.11 9.43 21.10
N GLY A 287 1.28 8.97 21.50
CA GLY A 287 1.73 7.59 21.31
C GLY A 287 2.57 7.37 20.05
N LEU A 288 2.84 8.41 19.25
CA LEU A 288 3.69 8.33 18.07
C LEU A 288 5.12 8.84 18.29
N GLY A 289 5.55 9.09 19.51
CA GLY A 289 6.91 9.56 19.83
C GLY A 289 8.00 8.50 19.61
N LEU A 290 7.83 7.61 18.63
CA LEU A 290 8.74 6.51 18.33
C LEU A 290 9.57 6.81 17.09
N GLN A 291 10.84 6.47 17.14
CA GLN A 291 11.68 6.35 15.95
C GLN A 291 11.63 4.91 15.47
N PHE A 292 11.44 4.71 14.16
CA PHE A 292 11.36 3.39 13.56
C PHE A 292 11.87 3.39 12.13
N SER A 293 12.17 2.20 11.62
CA SER A 293 12.58 1.95 10.24
C SER A 293 11.50 1.19 9.48
N TYR A 294 11.51 1.33 8.16
CA TYR A 294 10.61 0.61 7.25
C TYR A 294 11.41 0.00 6.09
N TYR A 295 10.85 -0.99 5.42
CA TYR A 295 11.46 -1.61 4.25
C TYR A 295 11.48 -0.64 3.08
N ASN A 296 12.61 0.00 2.83
CA ASN A 296 12.85 0.93 1.72
C ASN A 296 13.76 0.35 0.63
N GLU A 297 14.39 -0.80 0.90
CA GLU A 297 15.22 -1.54 -0.03
C GLU A 297 14.66 -2.93 -0.31
N LEU A 298 14.98 -3.46 -1.51
CA LEU A 298 14.59 -4.82 -1.91
C LEU A 298 15.13 -5.85 -0.92
N ASN A 299 14.25 -6.72 -0.44
CA ASN A 299 14.55 -7.72 0.58
C ASN A 299 13.68 -8.98 0.41
N ALA A 300 13.95 -10.01 1.24
CA ALA A 300 13.26 -11.30 1.17
C ALA A 300 11.98 -11.37 2.02
N GLN A 301 11.72 -10.40 2.88
CA GLN A 301 10.65 -10.46 3.87
C GLN A 301 9.38 -9.78 3.41
N HIS A 302 9.51 -8.65 2.73
CA HIS A 302 8.39 -7.78 2.40
C HIS A 302 8.71 -6.99 1.12
N TYR A 303 7.71 -6.55 0.39
CA TYR A 303 7.93 -5.58 -0.67
C TYR A 303 8.53 -4.29 -0.07
N ALA A 304 9.26 -3.55 -0.89
CA ALA A 304 9.96 -2.35 -0.44
C ALA A 304 9.24 -1.07 -0.88
N ALA A 305 9.12 -0.13 0.04
CA ALA A 305 8.66 1.24 -0.24
C ALA A 305 9.83 2.08 -0.76
N THR A 306 10.26 1.82 -1.99
CA THR A 306 11.42 2.48 -2.61
C THR A 306 11.19 3.96 -2.96
N HIS A 307 9.93 4.41 -2.97
CA HIS A 307 9.52 5.78 -3.32
C HIS A 307 8.63 6.39 -2.23
N PRO A 308 9.13 6.58 -1.00
CA PRO A 308 8.38 7.30 0.02
C PRO A 308 8.26 8.78 -0.37
N GLU A 309 7.09 9.38 -0.10
CA GLU A 309 6.76 10.73 -0.55
C GLU A 309 6.86 11.76 0.55
N ILE A 310 7.23 12.98 0.16
CA ILE A 310 7.15 14.15 1.04
C ILE A 310 5.78 14.79 0.85
N LEU A 311 4.99 14.78 1.91
CA LEU A 311 3.65 15.33 1.97
C LEU A 311 3.64 16.58 2.84
N LYS A 312 3.21 17.73 2.31
CA LYS A 312 3.12 18.98 3.06
C LYS A 312 1.69 19.27 3.52
N PRO A 313 1.48 19.69 4.76
CA PRO A 313 0.15 20.09 5.22
C PRO A 313 -0.36 21.34 4.49
N VAL A 314 -1.66 21.35 4.15
CA VAL A 314 -2.35 22.46 3.47
C VAL A 314 -3.51 22.95 4.32
N GLY A 315 -3.54 24.26 4.54
CA GLY A 315 -4.60 24.94 5.27
C GLY A 315 -4.49 24.83 6.79
N ASN A 316 -5.48 25.43 7.46
CA ASN A 316 -5.54 25.41 8.92
C ASN A 316 -5.90 24.00 9.42
N TYR A 317 -5.43 23.64 10.61
CA TYR A 317 -5.66 22.35 11.28
C TYR A 317 -4.98 21.12 10.63
N ALA A 318 -4.27 21.28 9.51
CA ALA A 318 -3.35 20.27 8.98
C ALA A 318 -1.96 20.50 9.55
N PHE A 319 -1.24 19.42 9.85
CA PHE A 319 0.12 19.49 10.40
C PHE A 319 0.93 18.25 10.04
N THR A 320 2.25 18.41 10.01
CA THR A 320 3.18 17.28 9.89
C THR A 320 3.06 16.37 11.12
N ALA A 321 2.68 15.12 10.91
CA ALA A 321 2.51 14.13 11.97
C ALA A 321 3.74 13.24 12.16
N MET A 322 4.49 12.98 11.07
CA MET A 322 5.73 12.22 11.06
C MET A 322 6.76 12.94 10.19
N GLN A 323 8.03 12.74 10.50
CA GLN A 323 9.14 13.27 9.70
C GLN A 323 10.12 12.15 9.38
N TYR A 324 10.69 12.21 8.19
CA TYR A 324 11.87 11.42 7.85
C TYR A 324 13.08 11.94 8.65
N ASP A 325 14.14 11.17 8.72
CA ASP A 325 15.43 11.57 9.35
C ASP A 325 16.02 12.86 8.75
N THR A 326 15.70 13.15 7.48
CA THR A 326 16.03 14.41 6.81
C THR A 326 15.26 15.64 7.33
N GLY A 327 14.29 15.44 8.25
CA GLY A 327 13.40 16.48 8.76
C GLY A 327 12.23 16.83 7.82
N THR A 328 12.13 16.19 6.66
CA THR A 328 11.01 16.39 5.73
C THR A 328 9.75 15.65 6.18
N SER A 329 8.57 16.15 5.79
CA SER A 329 7.29 15.61 6.26
C SER A 329 6.97 14.27 5.61
N ALA A 330 6.88 13.21 6.43
CA ALA A 330 6.55 11.84 6.01
C ALA A 330 5.06 11.52 6.13
N ALA A 331 4.31 12.27 6.93
CA ALA A 331 2.88 12.10 7.09
C ALA A 331 2.20 13.43 7.46
N VAL A 332 1.00 13.61 6.96
CA VAL A 332 0.13 14.75 7.28
C VAL A 332 -1.09 14.28 8.04
N ALA A 333 -1.39 14.92 9.15
CA ALA A 333 -2.62 14.72 9.88
C ALA A 333 -3.49 15.99 9.85
N TYR A 334 -4.79 15.79 9.77
CA TYR A 334 -5.79 16.85 9.83
C TYR A 334 -6.82 16.55 10.90
N LYS A 335 -7.11 17.54 11.75
CA LYS A 335 -8.12 17.42 12.81
C LYS A 335 -8.98 18.65 12.84
N SER A 336 -10.21 18.52 12.39
CA SER A 336 -11.23 19.57 12.49
C SER A 336 -12.43 19.08 13.31
N THR A 337 -13.44 19.94 13.42
CA THR A 337 -14.73 19.60 14.01
C THR A 337 -15.58 18.73 13.08
N THR A 338 -15.28 18.70 11.78
CA THR A 338 -16.06 17.97 10.77
C THR A 338 -15.52 16.57 10.53
N TYR A 339 -14.22 16.43 10.21
CA TYR A 339 -13.62 15.13 9.93
C TYR A 339 -12.15 15.11 10.35
N ARG A 340 -11.54 13.93 10.29
CA ARG A 340 -10.10 13.75 10.55
C ARG A 340 -9.48 12.84 9.50
N SER A 341 -8.27 13.16 9.10
CA SER A 341 -7.44 12.31 8.24
C SER A 341 -6.03 12.17 8.79
N PHE A 342 -5.42 11.05 8.47
CA PHE A 342 -4.01 10.78 8.70
C PHE A 342 -3.47 10.13 7.42
N VAL A 343 -2.55 10.79 6.73
CA VAL A 343 -2.06 10.34 5.42
C VAL A 343 -0.56 10.18 5.50
N MET A 344 -0.08 8.98 5.20
CA MET A 344 1.34 8.62 5.21
C MET A 344 1.86 8.59 3.77
N GLY A 345 3.05 9.13 3.54
CA GLY A 345 3.77 9.07 2.27
C GLY A 345 4.54 7.76 2.04
N PHE A 346 4.29 6.75 2.86
CA PHE A 346 4.84 5.40 2.75
C PHE A 346 3.85 4.38 3.31
N PRO A 347 3.90 3.09 2.88
CA PRO A 347 3.02 2.05 3.38
C PRO A 347 3.27 1.72 4.84
N LEU A 348 2.22 1.66 5.65
CA LEU A 348 2.32 1.35 7.09
C LEU A 348 2.79 -0.09 7.32
N GLU A 349 2.36 -1.02 6.49
CA GLU A 349 2.75 -2.42 6.57
C GLU A 349 4.25 -2.65 6.33
N CYS A 350 4.94 -1.70 5.69
CA CYS A 350 6.40 -1.73 5.52
C CYS A 350 7.18 -1.43 6.81
N ILE A 351 6.56 -0.98 7.90
CA ILE A 351 7.26 -0.81 9.19
C ILE A 351 7.82 -2.17 9.64
N ILE A 352 9.14 -2.24 9.82
CA ILE A 352 9.88 -3.50 10.00
C ILE A 352 9.46 -4.21 11.29
N ASP A 353 9.46 -3.49 12.41
CA ASP A 353 9.11 -4.09 13.71
C ASP A 353 7.59 -4.13 13.92
N GLU A 354 7.05 -5.32 14.07
CA GLU A 354 5.61 -5.57 14.24
C GLU A 354 5.02 -4.87 15.48
N ARG A 355 5.76 -4.82 16.58
CA ARG A 355 5.30 -4.14 17.81
C ARG A 355 5.22 -2.63 17.60
N THR A 356 6.20 -2.09 16.92
CA THR A 356 6.22 -0.68 16.53
C THR A 356 5.10 -0.37 15.55
N ARG A 357 4.92 -1.18 14.51
CA ARG A 357 3.79 -1.07 13.57
C ARG A 357 2.45 -1.06 14.30
N THR A 358 2.25 -1.99 15.23
CA THR A 358 1.06 -2.05 16.08
C THR A 358 0.88 -0.77 16.91
N SER A 359 1.94 -0.28 17.56
CA SER A 359 1.89 0.93 18.38
C SER A 359 1.56 2.17 17.53
N VAL A 360 2.16 2.29 16.35
CA VAL A 360 1.91 3.38 15.40
C VAL A 360 0.44 3.36 14.94
N LEU A 361 -0.04 2.22 14.46
CA LEU A 361 -1.42 2.09 13.98
C LEU A 361 -2.44 2.40 15.07
N LEU A 362 -2.25 1.87 16.27
CA LEU A 362 -3.15 2.14 17.40
C LEU A 362 -3.10 3.60 17.86
N GLY A 363 -1.93 4.25 17.80
CA GLY A 363 -1.78 5.68 18.05
C GLY A 363 -2.54 6.52 17.04
N ILE A 364 -2.47 6.17 15.76
CA ILE A 364 -3.23 6.83 14.68
C ILE A 364 -4.73 6.62 14.87
N LEU A 365 -5.19 5.40 15.13
CA LEU A 365 -6.61 5.13 15.37
C LEU A 365 -7.13 5.90 16.58
N LYS A 366 -6.33 6.02 17.63
CA LYS A 366 -6.68 6.84 18.79
C LYS A 366 -6.83 8.32 18.41
N PHE A 367 -5.89 8.87 17.64
CA PHE A 367 -6.00 10.25 17.13
C PHE A 367 -7.28 10.45 16.30
N LEU A 368 -7.62 9.48 15.46
CA LEU A 368 -8.81 9.55 14.63
C LEU A 368 -10.11 9.44 15.42
N THR A 369 -10.18 8.58 16.46
CA THR A 369 -11.45 8.23 17.10
C THR A 369 -11.72 8.92 18.43
N ASP A 370 -10.72 9.52 19.08
CA ASP A 370 -10.85 10.28 20.34
C ASP A 370 -10.97 11.79 20.06
#